data_434fb4ebf987b778985a11b37db56c98
#
_entry.id   434fb4ebf987b778985a11b37db56c98
#
_cell.length_a   1.000
_cell.length_b   1.000
_cell.length_c   1.000
_cell.angle_alpha   90.00
_cell.angle_beta   90.00
_cell.angle_gamma   90.00
#
_symmetry.space_group_name_H-M   'P 1'
#
loop_
_entity.id
_entity.type
_entity.pdbx_description
1 polymer ?
#
loop_
_entity_poly.entity_id
_entity_poly.type
_entity_poly.pdbx_seq_one_letter_code
_entity_poly.pdbx_strand_id
1 'polypeptide(L)'
;MSPLIAKLSMDFAANTPIESLTLYLFFAATVAMGSATVYFLVERSSLPSRYQSVMTVAALVTGIACYHYIKMTDQYMAGGTFPTALRYVDWLFTTPLLLIKFPLLLQMGSRGQKFFMQLVALDVAMIVTAFIAETAPLGGSTWWTFFLIACGFELLIVAVLYLSLGDAIQSAPESIANALRTMRLFILIGWGIYPIGFLLALLGAGEFREIAYNVADVINKVGFGLVAYAGVKALVSKEESGHLYTKS
;
A
#
# COMPACT_ATOMS: atom_id res chain seq x y z
N MET A 1 17.30 13.01 28.87
CA MET A 1 16.18 12.74 27.92
C MET A 1 16.82 12.28 26.62
N SER A 2 16.41 11.11 26.08
CA SER A 2 16.98 10.63 24.80
C SER A 2 16.68 11.62 23.68
N PRO A 3 17.59 11.79 22.67
CA PRO A 3 17.31 12.67 21.52
C PRO A 3 16.00 12.35 20.80
N LEU A 4 15.55 11.09 20.86
CA LEU A 4 14.29 10.63 20.31
C LEU A 4 13.08 11.23 21.07
N ILE A 5 13.15 11.30 22.41
CA ILE A 5 12.07 11.84 23.25
C ILE A 5 12.00 13.38 23.13
N ALA A 6 13.16 14.05 22.99
CA ALA A 6 13.20 15.48 22.72
C ALA A 6 12.64 15.84 21.32
N LYS A 7 12.80 14.93 20.34
CA LYS A 7 12.18 15.07 19.00
C LYS A 7 10.68 14.76 18.97
N LEU A 8 10.15 14.04 19.95
CA LEU A 8 8.72 13.76 20.13
C LEU A 8 7.99 14.86 20.91
N SER A 9 8.70 15.84 21.50
CA SER A 9 8.06 17.06 21.97
C SER A 9 7.52 17.81 20.74
N MET A 10 6.22 18.02 20.72
CA MET A 10 5.45 18.57 19.57
C MET A 10 5.69 20.06 19.31
N ASP A 11 6.84 20.60 19.64
CA ASP A 11 7.30 21.90 19.16
C ASP A 11 7.84 21.74 17.73
N PHE A 12 6.91 21.47 16.81
CA PHE A 12 7.21 21.52 15.41
C PHE A 12 7.52 22.96 15.04
N ALA A 13 8.79 23.27 14.78
CA ALA A 13 9.20 24.51 14.15
C ALA A 13 8.77 24.53 12.67
N ALA A 14 7.51 24.24 12.41
CA ALA A 14 6.93 24.35 11.09
C ALA A 14 6.61 25.82 10.82
N ASN A 15 7.01 26.30 9.64
CA ASN A 15 6.82 27.70 9.25
C ASN A 15 5.38 27.96 8.77
N THR A 16 4.65 26.93 8.37
CA THR A 16 3.29 27.02 7.83
C THR A 16 2.35 25.96 8.43
N PRO A 17 1.02 26.21 8.44
CA PRO A 17 0.03 25.20 8.85
C PRO A 17 0.08 23.93 8.02
N ILE A 18 0.44 24.02 6.74
CA ILE A 18 0.54 22.88 5.82
C ILE A 18 1.75 21.99 6.20
N GLU A 19 2.89 22.61 6.51
CA GLU A 19 4.06 21.88 7.01
C GLU A 19 3.74 21.15 8.32
N SER A 20 3.05 21.83 9.27
CA SER A 20 2.60 21.22 10.51
C SER A 20 1.69 20.02 10.27
N LEU A 21 0.72 20.13 9.37
CA LEU A 21 -0.20 19.06 9.02
C LEU A 21 0.54 17.90 8.34
N THR A 22 1.46 18.21 7.43
CA THR A 22 2.27 17.19 6.74
C THR A 22 3.10 16.39 7.74
N LEU A 23 3.75 17.05 8.66
CA LEU A 23 4.56 16.42 9.70
C LEU A 23 3.70 15.57 10.66
N TYR A 24 2.54 16.09 11.05
CA TYR A 24 1.57 15.34 11.83
C TYR A 24 1.11 14.06 11.11
N LEU A 25 0.88 14.13 9.79
CA LEU A 25 0.46 12.97 9.01
C LEU A 25 1.60 11.95 8.80
N PHE A 26 2.87 12.38 8.69
CA PHE A 26 4.01 11.46 8.72
C PHE A 26 4.05 10.68 10.04
N PHE A 27 3.86 11.38 11.17
CA PHE A 27 3.83 10.72 12.48
C PHE A 27 2.61 9.79 12.62
N ALA A 28 1.41 10.24 12.26
CA ALA A 28 0.19 9.45 12.30
C ALA A 28 0.30 8.19 11.43
N ALA A 29 0.89 8.31 10.23
CA ALA A 29 1.14 7.17 9.36
C ALA A 29 2.14 6.19 9.98
N THR A 30 3.21 6.67 10.62
CA THR A 30 4.16 5.82 11.35
C THR A 30 3.45 4.98 12.42
N VAL A 31 2.62 5.63 13.25
CA VAL A 31 1.86 4.94 14.32
C VAL A 31 0.88 3.95 13.73
N ALA A 32 0.13 4.33 12.69
CA ALA A 32 -0.84 3.45 12.04
C ALA A 32 -0.17 2.21 11.43
N MET A 33 0.97 2.38 10.74
CA MET A 33 1.73 1.29 10.14
C MET A 33 2.32 0.35 11.19
N GLY A 34 2.92 0.89 12.26
CA GLY A 34 3.48 0.10 13.36
C GLY A 34 2.39 -0.70 14.11
N SER A 35 1.27 -0.07 14.43
CA SER A 35 0.14 -0.72 15.08
C SER A 35 -0.48 -1.82 14.20
N ALA A 36 -0.64 -1.56 12.90
CA ALA A 36 -1.13 -2.54 11.94
C ALA A 36 -0.18 -3.74 11.80
N THR A 37 1.14 -3.51 11.85
CA THR A 37 2.13 -4.59 11.82
C THR A 37 1.93 -5.55 12.98
N VAL A 38 1.83 -5.02 14.21
CA VAL A 38 1.60 -5.83 15.41
C VAL A 38 0.25 -6.55 15.30
N TYR A 39 -0.81 -5.85 14.89
CA TYR A 39 -2.14 -6.42 14.72
C TYR A 39 -2.13 -7.61 13.75
N PHE A 40 -1.53 -7.47 12.57
CA PHE A 40 -1.48 -8.55 11.58
C PHE A 40 -0.64 -9.73 12.03
N LEU A 41 0.44 -9.51 12.78
CA LEU A 41 1.25 -10.60 13.36
C LEU A 41 0.47 -11.39 14.42
N VAL A 42 -0.26 -10.71 15.27
CA VAL A 42 -1.10 -11.36 16.31
C VAL A 42 -2.25 -12.14 15.66
N GLU A 43 -3.00 -11.48 14.78
CA GLU A 43 -4.17 -12.07 14.12
C GLU A 43 -3.83 -13.20 13.15
N ARG A 44 -2.56 -13.25 12.66
CA ARG A 44 -2.07 -14.35 11.83
C ARG A 44 -2.34 -15.73 12.46
N SER A 45 -2.13 -15.87 13.76
CA SER A 45 -2.30 -17.14 14.48
C SER A 45 -3.77 -17.57 14.63
N SER A 46 -4.71 -16.63 14.52
CA SER A 46 -6.15 -16.89 14.57
C SER A 46 -6.73 -17.42 13.26
N LEU A 47 -5.93 -17.49 12.20
CA LEU A 47 -6.37 -17.91 10.87
C LEU A 47 -5.87 -19.33 10.51
N PRO A 48 -6.60 -20.07 9.67
CA PRO A 48 -6.15 -21.35 9.14
C PRO A 48 -4.80 -21.20 8.42
N SER A 49 -3.96 -22.23 8.52
CA SER A 49 -2.58 -22.23 7.98
C SER A 49 -2.52 -21.79 6.51
N ARG A 50 -3.53 -22.15 5.70
CA ARG A 50 -3.65 -21.78 4.29
C ARG A 50 -3.73 -20.26 4.04
N TYR A 51 -4.16 -19.46 5.03
CA TYR A 51 -4.29 -18.00 4.93
C TYR A 51 -3.29 -17.22 5.79
N GLN A 52 -2.48 -17.89 6.60
CA GLN A 52 -1.51 -17.20 7.47
C GLN A 52 -0.50 -16.37 6.70
N SER A 53 -0.11 -16.81 5.50
CA SER A 53 0.80 -16.07 4.62
C SER A 53 0.23 -14.70 4.20
N VAL A 54 -1.09 -14.57 4.06
CA VAL A 54 -1.74 -13.29 3.73
C VAL A 54 -1.48 -12.25 4.81
N MET A 55 -1.58 -12.66 6.10
CA MET A 55 -1.31 -11.78 7.24
C MET A 55 0.18 -11.53 7.43
N THR A 56 1.03 -12.53 7.20
CA THR A 56 2.49 -12.34 7.21
C THR A 56 2.89 -11.26 6.20
N VAL A 57 2.36 -11.33 4.98
CA VAL A 57 2.60 -10.32 3.93
C VAL A 57 2.02 -8.96 4.33
N ALA A 58 0.83 -8.91 4.95
CA ALA A 58 0.27 -7.65 5.44
C ALA A 58 1.17 -6.99 6.50
N ALA A 59 1.70 -7.79 7.44
CA ALA A 59 2.64 -7.33 8.46
C ALA A 59 3.97 -6.85 7.85
N LEU A 60 4.49 -7.55 6.84
CA LEU A 60 5.71 -7.11 6.13
C LEU A 60 5.49 -5.77 5.44
N VAL A 61 4.38 -5.59 4.71
CA VAL A 61 4.04 -4.31 4.05
C VAL A 61 4.00 -3.17 5.05
N THR A 62 3.25 -3.33 6.14
CA THR A 62 3.10 -2.27 7.14
C THR A 62 4.37 -2.06 7.96
N GLY A 63 5.16 -3.10 8.24
CA GLY A 63 6.44 -3.00 8.95
C GLY A 63 7.50 -2.28 8.13
N ILE A 64 7.65 -2.60 6.84
CA ILE A 64 8.54 -1.90 5.92
C ILE A 64 8.13 -0.44 5.83
N ALA A 65 6.84 -0.17 5.64
CA ALA A 65 6.33 1.20 5.57
C ALA A 65 6.56 1.96 6.89
N CYS A 66 6.32 1.36 8.06
CA CYS A 66 6.60 1.98 9.36
C CYS A 66 8.05 2.45 9.46
N TYR A 67 9.01 1.59 9.09
CA TYR A 67 10.43 1.96 9.09
C TYR A 67 10.71 3.14 8.16
N HIS A 68 10.19 3.11 6.93
CA HIS A 68 10.41 4.21 5.97
C HIS A 68 9.73 5.50 6.44
N TYR A 69 8.53 5.44 7.03
CA TYR A 69 7.85 6.61 7.56
C TYR A 69 8.61 7.27 8.72
N ILE A 70 9.28 6.49 9.60
CA ILE A 70 10.20 7.02 10.60
C ILE A 70 11.33 7.81 9.92
N LYS A 71 11.95 7.22 8.88
CA LYS A 71 13.06 7.87 8.15
C LYS A 71 12.61 9.09 7.35
N MET A 72 11.44 9.03 6.73
CA MET A 72 10.86 10.17 6.02
C MET A 72 10.51 11.32 6.98
N THR A 73 9.99 11.00 8.17
CA THR A 73 9.75 11.98 9.23
C THR A 73 11.05 12.66 9.66
N ASP A 74 12.11 11.88 9.94
CA ASP A 74 13.43 12.40 10.31
C ASP A 74 13.98 13.33 9.22
N GLN A 75 13.92 12.94 7.96
CA GLN A 75 14.40 13.73 6.83
C GLN A 75 13.61 15.02 6.66
N TYR A 76 12.29 14.96 6.73
CA TYR A 76 11.41 16.13 6.60
C TYR A 76 11.67 17.14 7.73
N MET A 77 11.84 16.67 8.97
CA MET A 77 12.19 17.51 10.13
C MET A 77 13.57 18.16 10.01
N ALA A 78 14.53 17.51 9.35
CA ALA A 78 15.90 17.98 9.27
C ALA A 78 16.10 19.14 8.26
N GLY A 79 15.22 19.30 7.26
CA GLY A 79 15.44 20.31 6.24
C GLY A 79 14.26 20.65 5.36
N GLY A 80 13.06 20.18 5.67
CA GLY A 80 11.83 20.48 4.92
C GLY A 80 11.81 19.94 3.48
N THR A 81 12.82 19.18 3.08
CA THR A 81 12.85 18.61 1.75
C THR A 81 12.06 17.31 1.70
N PHE A 82 11.44 17.10 0.57
CA PHE A 82 10.60 15.96 0.27
C PHE A 82 11.40 14.65 0.34
N PRO A 83 10.99 13.63 1.11
CA PRO A 83 11.70 12.37 1.23
C PRO A 83 11.44 11.42 0.04
N THR A 84 11.48 11.93 -1.19
CA THR A 84 11.10 11.22 -2.42
C THR A 84 11.81 9.88 -2.58
N ALA A 85 13.13 9.84 -2.43
CA ALA A 85 13.90 8.61 -2.61
C ALA A 85 13.47 7.50 -1.62
N LEU A 86 13.25 7.86 -0.35
CA LEU A 86 12.80 6.90 0.68
C LEU A 86 11.39 6.37 0.36
N ARG A 87 10.51 7.22 -0.17
CA ARG A 87 9.16 6.84 -0.56
C ARG A 87 9.17 5.84 -1.73
N TYR A 88 10.00 6.07 -2.74
CA TYR A 88 10.14 5.14 -3.86
C TYR A 88 10.79 3.81 -3.46
N VAL A 89 11.74 3.82 -2.52
CA VAL A 89 12.29 2.58 -1.95
C VAL A 89 11.20 1.82 -1.18
N ASP A 90 10.39 2.51 -0.38
CA ASP A 90 9.24 1.88 0.29
C ASP A 90 8.30 1.21 -0.71
N TRP A 91 7.87 1.94 -1.74
CA TRP A 91 6.96 1.40 -2.75
C TRP A 91 7.55 0.23 -3.53
N LEU A 92 8.83 0.28 -3.90
CA LEU A 92 9.49 -0.81 -4.63
C LEU A 92 9.39 -2.16 -3.89
N PHE A 93 9.36 -2.16 -2.57
CA PHE A 93 9.20 -3.38 -1.77
C PHE A 93 7.74 -3.64 -1.38
N THR A 94 6.97 -2.60 -1.07
CA THR A 94 5.63 -2.79 -0.52
C THR A 94 4.56 -3.04 -1.58
N THR A 95 4.65 -2.46 -2.77
CA THR A 95 3.63 -2.63 -3.81
C THR A 95 3.60 -4.04 -4.39
N PRO A 96 4.73 -4.73 -4.67
CA PRO A 96 4.69 -6.15 -5.04
C PRO A 96 4.06 -7.02 -3.94
N LEU A 97 4.35 -6.71 -2.66
CA LEU A 97 3.77 -7.43 -1.53
C LEU A 97 2.26 -7.19 -1.38
N LEU A 98 1.74 -6.05 -1.82
CA LEU A 98 0.30 -5.84 -1.91
C LEU A 98 -0.32 -6.76 -2.97
N LEU A 99 0.31 -6.87 -4.14
CA LEU A 99 -0.20 -7.64 -5.28
C LEU A 99 -0.20 -9.16 -5.06
N ILE A 100 0.78 -9.71 -4.31
CA ILE A 100 0.82 -11.16 -4.04
C ILE A 100 -0.38 -11.65 -3.23
N LYS A 101 -1.08 -10.78 -2.51
CA LYS A 101 -2.26 -11.17 -1.73
C LYS A 101 -3.41 -11.68 -2.61
N PHE A 102 -3.51 -11.25 -3.88
CA PHE A 102 -4.53 -11.78 -4.80
C PHE A 102 -4.39 -13.28 -5.04
N PRO A 103 -3.25 -13.79 -5.54
CA PRO A 103 -3.08 -15.23 -5.72
C PRO A 103 -3.05 -16.01 -4.41
N LEU A 104 -2.63 -15.41 -3.29
CA LEU A 104 -2.66 -16.06 -1.98
C LEU A 104 -4.11 -16.27 -1.48
N LEU A 105 -4.97 -15.27 -1.58
CA LEU A 105 -6.38 -15.38 -1.20
C LEU A 105 -7.15 -16.36 -2.09
N LEU A 106 -6.82 -16.41 -3.37
CA LEU A 106 -7.40 -17.34 -4.34
C LEU A 106 -6.82 -18.75 -4.29
N GLN A 107 -5.80 -19.00 -3.44
CA GLN A 107 -5.12 -20.30 -3.32
C GLN A 107 -4.64 -20.87 -4.67
N MET A 108 -4.10 -20.00 -5.55
CA MET A 108 -3.81 -20.34 -6.95
C MET A 108 -2.61 -21.30 -7.17
N GLY A 109 -1.83 -21.62 -6.11
CA GLY A 109 -0.69 -22.52 -6.21
C GLY A 109 0.35 -22.07 -7.25
N SER A 110 0.84 -22.99 -8.08
CA SER A 110 1.86 -22.71 -9.11
C SER A 110 1.40 -21.74 -10.21
N ARG A 111 0.11 -21.72 -10.54
CA ARG A 111 -0.46 -20.72 -11.46
C ARG A 111 -0.38 -19.32 -10.89
N GLY A 112 -0.58 -19.19 -9.57
CA GLY A 112 -0.44 -17.94 -8.85
C GLY A 112 0.97 -17.38 -8.89
N GLN A 113 1.99 -18.22 -8.90
CA GLN A 113 3.39 -17.79 -9.00
C GLN A 113 3.68 -17.08 -10.33
N LYS A 114 3.26 -17.67 -11.45
CA LYS A 114 3.44 -17.03 -12.78
C LYS A 114 2.70 -15.70 -12.88
N PHE A 115 1.45 -15.69 -12.43
CA PHE A 115 0.62 -14.48 -12.36
C PHE A 115 1.26 -13.39 -11.50
N PHE A 116 1.76 -13.75 -10.32
CA PHE A 116 2.47 -12.83 -9.44
C PHE A 116 3.73 -12.27 -10.08
N MET A 117 4.57 -13.09 -10.71
CA MET A 117 5.78 -12.62 -11.39
C MET A 117 5.49 -11.64 -12.52
N GLN A 118 4.39 -11.81 -13.24
CA GLN A 118 3.92 -10.83 -14.22
C GLN A 118 3.58 -9.50 -13.58
N LEU A 119 2.82 -9.52 -12.48
CA LEU A 119 2.46 -8.30 -11.74
C LEU A 119 3.70 -7.61 -11.17
N VAL A 120 4.65 -8.37 -10.59
CA VAL A 120 5.92 -7.82 -10.08
C VAL A 120 6.70 -7.11 -11.18
N ALA A 121 6.81 -7.72 -12.38
CA ALA A 121 7.54 -7.12 -13.49
C ALA A 121 6.92 -5.78 -13.93
N LEU A 122 5.59 -5.72 -14.02
CA LEU A 122 4.86 -4.50 -14.34
C LEU A 122 5.01 -3.44 -13.25
N ASP A 123 4.93 -3.85 -11.99
CA ASP A 123 5.02 -2.98 -10.82
C ASP A 123 6.42 -2.37 -10.66
N VAL A 124 7.47 -3.18 -10.77
CA VAL A 124 8.85 -2.69 -10.75
C VAL A 124 9.09 -1.71 -11.91
N ALA A 125 8.60 -2.02 -13.13
CA ALA A 125 8.71 -1.11 -14.27
C ALA A 125 7.96 0.21 -14.01
N MET A 126 6.76 0.17 -13.41
CA MET A 126 6.00 1.32 -12.99
C MET A 126 6.77 2.19 -12.00
N ILE A 127 7.27 1.60 -10.91
CA ILE A 127 7.97 2.34 -9.85
C ILE A 127 9.29 2.95 -10.38
N VAL A 128 10.07 2.21 -11.17
CA VAL A 128 11.33 2.71 -11.74
C VAL A 128 11.07 3.87 -12.72
N THR A 129 10.10 3.74 -13.61
CA THR A 129 9.77 4.81 -14.56
C THR A 129 9.17 6.03 -13.86
N ALA A 130 8.32 5.85 -12.85
CA ALA A 130 7.81 6.94 -12.04
C ALA A 130 8.95 7.67 -11.29
N PHE A 131 9.94 6.94 -10.76
CA PHE A 131 11.11 7.55 -10.11
C PHE A 131 11.95 8.39 -11.10
N ILE A 132 12.15 7.90 -12.32
CA ILE A 132 12.84 8.68 -13.37
C ILE A 132 12.08 9.98 -13.68
N ALA A 133 10.75 9.90 -13.78
CA ALA A 133 9.92 11.10 -13.95
C ALA A 133 10.08 12.07 -12.77
N GLU A 134 9.98 11.58 -11.54
CA GLU A 134 10.06 12.39 -10.31
C GLU A 134 11.40 13.13 -10.17
N THR A 135 12.50 12.54 -10.65
CA THR A 135 13.85 13.11 -10.58
C THR A 135 14.21 13.99 -11.79
N ALA A 136 13.36 14.02 -12.81
CA ALA A 136 13.55 14.87 -13.98
C ALA A 136 13.07 16.32 -13.74
N PRO A 137 13.56 17.30 -14.51
CA PRO A 137 13.04 18.67 -14.44
C PRO A 137 11.54 18.72 -14.64
N LEU A 138 10.82 19.29 -13.67
CA LEU A 138 9.36 19.33 -13.61
C LEU A 138 8.76 19.89 -14.91
N GLY A 139 7.81 19.17 -15.50
CA GLY A 139 7.14 19.54 -16.75
C GLY A 139 7.99 19.41 -18.01
N GLY A 140 9.25 18.97 -17.90
CA GLY A 140 10.12 18.73 -19.04
C GLY A 140 9.73 17.49 -19.85
N SER A 141 10.35 17.30 -21.03
CA SER A 141 10.04 16.15 -21.91
C SER A 141 10.30 14.81 -21.23
N THR A 142 11.41 14.66 -20.52
CA THR A 142 11.73 13.44 -19.74
C THR A 142 10.69 13.18 -18.67
N TRP A 143 10.28 14.23 -17.93
CA TRP A 143 9.23 14.14 -16.90
C TRP A 143 7.92 13.60 -17.49
N TRP A 144 7.43 14.21 -18.57
CA TRP A 144 6.19 13.78 -19.23
C TRP A 144 6.28 12.37 -19.81
N THR A 145 7.39 12.06 -20.49
CA THR A 145 7.58 10.75 -21.11
C THR A 145 7.53 9.64 -20.07
N PHE A 146 8.30 9.74 -18.99
CA PHE A 146 8.36 8.69 -17.98
C PHE A 146 7.13 8.66 -17.07
N PHE A 147 6.50 9.81 -16.81
CA PHE A 147 5.20 9.87 -16.15
C PHE A 147 4.11 9.09 -16.91
N LEU A 148 3.99 9.33 -18.20
CA LEU A 148 3.00 8.63 -19.03
C LEU A 148 3.30 7.12 -19.15
N ILE A 149 4.57 6.73 -19.23
CA ILE A 149 4.99 5.33 -19.24
C ILE A 149 4.60 4.67 -17.90
N ALA A 150 4.86 5.32 -16.77
CA ALA A 150 4.48 4.82 -15.46
C ALA A 150 2.97 4.64 -15.30
N CYS A 151 2.18 5.64 -15.73
CA CYS A 151 0.72 5.53 -15.78
C CYS A 151 0.26 4.37 -16.69
N GLY A 152 0.95 4.14 -17.80
CA GLY A 152 0.69 3.00 -18.68
C GLY A 152 0.89 1.66 -17.97
N PHE A 153 1.96 1.50 -17.20
CA PHE A 153 2.19 0.28 -16.40
C PHE A 153 1.15 0.12 -15.29
N GLU A 154 0.73 1.19 -14.63
CA GLU A 154 -0.35 1.14 -13.63
C GLU A 154 -1.65 0.65 -14.26
N LEU A 155 -2.04 1.19 -15.41
CA LEU A 155 -3.23 0.74 -16.15
C LEU A 155 -3.11 -0.72 -16.60
N LEU A 156 -1.92 -1.19 -16.97
CA LEU A 156 -1.69 -2.61 -17.28
C LEU A 156 -1.87 -3.50 -16.05
N ILE A 157 -1.38 -3.10 -14.88
CA ILE A 157 -1.61 -3.83 -13.61
C ILE A 157 -3.12 -3.94 -13.34
N VAL A 158 -3.84 -2.81 -13.43
CA VAL A 158 -5.30 -2.79 -13.28
C VAL A 158 -5.97 -3.73 -14.29
N ALA A 159 -5.60 -3.64 -15.57
CA ALA A 159 -6.15 -4.50 -16.62
C ALA A 159 -5.90 -5.99 -16.32
N VAL A 160 -4.69 -6.36 -15.93
CA VAL A 160 -4.34 -7.74 -15.57
C VAL A 160 -5.18 -8.22 -14.38
N LEU A 161 -5.36 -7.41 -13.33
CA LEU A 161 -6.17 -7.76 -12.17
C LEU A 161 -7.65 -7.94 -12.54
N TYR A 162 -8.20 -7.10 -13.40
CA TYR A 162 -9.62 -7.15 -13.75
C TYR A 162 -9.94 -8.22 -14.80
N LEU A 163 -9.08 -8.39 -15.79
CA LEU A 163 -9.31 -9.35 -16.89
C LEU A 163 -8.90 -10.78 -16.52
N SER A 164 -7.77 -10.95 -15.79
CA SER A 164 -7.25 -12.30 -15.53
C SER A 164 -7.83 -12.96 -14.27
N LEU A 165 -8.40 -12.20 -13.34
CA LEU A 165 -8.93 -12.75 -12.09
C LEU A 165 -10.46 -12.76 -12.01
N GLY A 166 -11.16 -12.33 -13.05
CA GLY A 166 -12.62 -12.24 -13.06
C GLY A 166 -13.32 -13.54 -12.65
N ASP A 167 -13.05 -14.60 -13.41
CA ASP A 167 -13.65 -15.93 -13.20
C ASP A 167 -13.21 -16.57 -11.87
N ALA A 168 -11.93 -16.42 -11.51
CA ALA A 168 -11.41 -16.94 -10.26
C ALA A 168 -12.06 -16.28 -9.03
N ILE A 169 -12.33 -14.98 -9.11
CA ILE A 169 -13.04 -14.24 -8.04
C ILE A 169 -14.50 -14.65 -7.98
N GLN A 170 -15.17 -14.84 -9.12
CA GLN A 170 -16.58 -15.28 -9.14
C GLN A 170 -16.75 -16.68 -8.54
N SER A 171 -15.76 -17.55 -8.73
CA SER A 171 -15.77 -18.93 -8.23
C SER A 171 -15.30 -19.05 -6.77
N ALA A 172 -14.76 -17.98 -6.17
CA ALA A 172 -14.28 -17.97 -4.81
C ALA A 172 -15.44 -17.89 -3.79
N PRO A 173 -15.24 -18.32 -2.54
CA PRO A 173 -16.21 -18.06 -1.48
C PRO A 173 -16.59 -16.58 -1.41
N GLU A 174 -17.85 -16.27 -1.18
CA GLU A 174 -18.41 -14.92 -1.27
C GLU A 174 -17.62 -13.87 -0.48
N SER A 175 -17.18 -14.21 0.75
CA SER A 175 -16.40 -13.31 1.60
C SER A 175 -15.02 -13.00 1.01
N ILE A 176 -14.36 -14.00 0.41
CA ILE A 176 -13.09 -13.83 -0.30
C ILE A 176 -13.31 -13.04 -1.60
N ALA A 177 -14.35 -13.35 -2.35
CA ALA A 177 -14.70 -12.61 -3.57
C ALA A 177 -14.94 -11.12 -3.28
N ASN A 178 -15.68 -10.80 -2.22
CA ASN A 178 -15.94 -9.42 -1.82
C ASN A 178 -14.66 -8.70 -1.37
N ALA A 179 -13.80 -9.36 -0.60
CA ALA A 179 -12.50 -8.80 -0.23
C ALA A 179 -11.66 -8.49 -1.48
N LEU A 180 -11.56 -9.42 -2.43
CA LEU A 180 -10.78 -9.23 -3.66
C LEU A 180 -11.34 -8.13 -4.57
N ARG A 181 -12.69 -8.00 -4.66
CA ARG A 181 -13.32 -6.87 -5.39
C ARG A 181 -12.97 -5.54 -4.74
N THR A 182 -13.05 -5.45 -3.41
CA THR A 182 -12.65 -4.24 -2.66
C THR A 182 -11.16 -3.96 -2.84
N MET A 183 -10.29 -4.96 -2.76
CA MET A 183 -8.85 -4.79 -2.98
C MET A 183 -8.53 -4.28 -4.40
N ARG A 184 -9.28 -4.72 -5.44
CA ARG A 184 -9.15 -4.14 -6.79
C ARG A 184 -9.50 -2.65 -6.84
N LEU A 185 -10.50 -2.21 -6.06
CA LEU A 185 -10.83 -0.78 -5.96
C LEU A 185 -9.72 0.03 -5.29
N PHE A 186 -9.01 -0.54 -4.31
CA PHE A 186 -7.82 0.09 -3.73
C PHE A 186 -6.72 0.28 -4.78
N ILE A 187 -6.50 -0.70 -5.65
CA ILE A 187 -5.51 -0.54 -6.74
C ILE A 187 -6.01 0.48 -7.78
N LEU A 188 -7.26 0.41 -8.20
CA LEU A 188 -7.79 1.31 -9.24
C LEU A 188 -7.91 2.77 -8.76
N ILE A 189 -8.48 2.98 -7.58
CA ILE A 189 -8.80 4.32 -7.06
C ILE A 189 -7.70 4.81 -6.12
N GLY A 190 -7.26 3.94 -5.22
CA GLY A 190 -6.28 4.28 -4.19
C GLY A 190 -4.90 4.56 -4.78
N TRP A 191 -4.46 3.79 -5.79
CA TRP A 191 -3.21 4.08 -6.48
C TRP A 191 -3.33 5.26 -7.43
N GLY A 192 -4.49 5.52 -8.02
CA GLY A 192 -4.74 6.71 -8.84
C GLY A 192 -4.46 8.05 -8.13
N ILE A 193 -4.33 8.07 -6.79
CA ILE A 193 -3.93 9.25 -6.03
C ILE A 193 -2.47 9.66 -6.35
N TYR A 194 -1.59 8.69 -6.66
CA TYR A 194 -0.18 8.98 -6.89
C TYR A 194 0.08 9.76 -8.21
N PRO A 195 -0.47 9.37 -9.37
CA PRO A 195 -0.39 10.21 -10.56
C PRO A 195 -1.08 11.57 -10.39
N ILE A 196 -2.16 11.68 -9.62
CA ILE A 196 -2.75 12.98 -9.28
C ILE A 196 -1.74 13.85 -8.51
N GLY A 197 -1.00 13.27 -7.57
CA GLY A 197 0.04 13.98 -6.82
C GLY A 197 1.17 14.52 -7.72
N PHE A 198 1.55 13.79 -8.77
CA PHE A 198 2.47 14.31 -9.80
C PHE A 198 1.93 15.59 -10.45
N LEU A 199 0.65 15.59 -10.83
CA LEU A 199 0.01 16.75 -11.46
C LEU A 199 -0.15 17.92 -10.47
N LEU A 200 -0.38 17.66 -9.19
CA LEU A 200 -0.40 18.69 -8.15
C LEU A 200 0.95 19.42 -8.04
N ALA A 201 2.06 18.70 -8.13
CA ALA A 201 3.40 19.30 -8.15
C ALA A 201 3.57 20.22 -9.37
N LEU A 202 3.12 19.78 -10.55
CA LEU A 202 3.17 20.57 -11.80
C LEU A 202 2.34 21.87 -11.70
N LEU A 203 1.23 21.83 -10.96
CA LEU A 203 0.35 22.97 -10.75
C LEU A 203 0.82 23.92 -9.62
N GLY A 204 2.00 23.68 -9.06
CA GLY A 204 2.54 24.47 -7.94
C GLY A 204 1.89 24.14 -6.57
N ALA A 205 1.12 23.06 -6.50
CA ALA A 205 0.44 22.58 -5.29
C ALA A 205 1.15 21.36 -4.67
N GLY A 206 2.48 21.29 -4.78
CA GLY A 206 3.29 20.14 -4.34
C GLY A 206 3.19 19.84 -2.85
N GLU A 207 2.89 20.83 -2.01
CA GLU A 207 2.69 20.65 -0.57
C GLU A 207 1.49 19.72 -0.27
N PHE A 208 0.40 19.82 -1.04
CA PHE A 208 -0.77 18.96 -0.89
C PHE A 208 -0.51 17.52 -1.33
N ARG A 209 0.49 17.30 -2.20
CA ARG A 209 0.90 15.97 -2.63
C ARG A 209 1.33 15.09 -1.45
N GLU A 210 2.09 15.64 -0.48
CA GLU A 210 2.56 14.87 0.68
C GLU A 210 1.42 14.49 1.61
N ILE A 211 0.51 15.42 1.82
CA ILE A 211 -0.70 15.14 2.58
C ILE A 211 -1.47 13.99 1.94
N ALA A 212 -1.70 14.08 0.63
CA ALA A 212 -2.41 13.06 -0.13
C ALA A 212 -1.71 11.70 -0.07
N TYR A 213 -0.38 11.67 -0.25
CA TYR A 213 0.40 10.44 -0.24
C TYR A 213 0.45 9.80 1.15
N ASN A 214 0.59 10.58 2.23
CA ASN A 214 0.58 10.04 3.59
C ASN A 214 -0.76 9.39 3.93
N VAL A 215 -1.88 10.02 3.55
CA VAL A 215 -3.23 9.46 3.74
C VAL A 215 -3.44 8.23 2.85
N ALA A 216 -3.08 8.32 1.57
CA ALA A 216 -3.22 7.23 0.62
C ALA A 216 -2.43 5.98 1.04
N ASP A 217 -1.20 6.14 1.51
CA ASP A 217 -0.36 5.04 1.97
C ASP A 217 -0.99 4.29 3.15
N VAL A 218 -1.54 5.00 4.14
CA VAL A 218 -2.24 4.35 5.27
C VAL A 218 -3.44 3.56 4.76
N ILE A 219 -4.28 4.17 3.91
CA ILE A 219 -5.45 3.51 3.34
C ILE A 219 -5.02 2.29 2.51
N ASN A 220 -4.09 2.47 1.58
CA ASN A 220 -3.67 1.44 0.63
C ASN A 220 -2.84 0.30 1.26
N LYS A 221 -2.24 0.49 2.43
CA LYS A 221 -1.44 -0.54 3.11
C LYS A 221 -2.19 -1.17 4.27
N VAL A 222 -2.64 -0.35 5.23
CA VAL A 222 -3.39 -0.83 6.40
C VAL A 222 -4.79 -1.28 6.00
N GLY A 223 -5.55 -0.43 5.29
CA GLY A 223 -6.90 -0.73 4.84
C GLY A 223 -6.95 -1.97 3.94
N PHE A 224 -5.99 -2.09 3.00
CA PHE A 224 -5.85 -3.28 2.15
C PHE A 224 -5.61 -4.57 2.95
N GLY A 225 -4.78 -4.51 3.99
CA GLY A 225 -4.54 -5.64 4.91
C GLY A 225 -5.79 -6.01 5.71
N LEU A 226 -6.51 -5.02 6.23
CA LEU A 226 -7.74 -5.22 7.00
C LEU A 226 -8.86 -5.83 6.14
N VAL A 227 -9.00 -5.41 4.88
CA VAL A 227 -9.98 -6.00 3.95
C VAL A 227 -9.66 -7.47 3.69
N ALA A 228 -8.40 -7.81 3.44
CA ALA A 228 -7.97 -9.19 3.26
C ALA A 228 -8.26 -10.04 4.51
N TYR A 229 -7.92 -9.52 5.71
CA TYR A 229 -8.21 -10.16 6.98
C TYR A 229 -9.70 -10.39 7.18
N ALA A 230 -10.52 -9.37 7.01
CA ALA A 230 -11.97 -9.45 7.18
C ALA A 230 -12.61 -10.51 6.27
N GLY A 231 -12.15 -10.59 5.01
CA GLY A 231 -12.62 -11.61 4.07
C GLY A 231 -12.32 -13.04 4.54
N VAL A 232 -11.10 -13.29 5.02
CA VAL A 232 -10.70 -14.60 5.56
C VAL A 232 -11.45 -14.90 6.86
N LYS A 233 -11.55 -13.95 7.78
CA LYS A 233 -12.23 -14.14 9.06
C LYS A 233 -13.72 -14.50 8.87
N ALA A 234 -14.39 -13.81 7.94
CA ALA A 234 -15.78 -14.11 7.59
C ALA A 234 -15.95 -15.51 6.96
N LEU A 235 -14.96 -15.96 6.17
CA LEU A 235 -14.98 -17.34 5.64
C LEU A 235 -14.89 -18.36 6.77
N VAL A 236 -13.91 -18.20 7.67
CA VAL A 236 -13.69 -19.12 8.81
C VAL A 236 -14.91 -19.20 9.70
N SER A 237 -15.53 -18.07 10.04
CA SER A 237 -16.75 -18.03 10.86
C SER A 237 -17.93 -18.77 10.21
N LYS A 238 -18.08 -18.68 8.88
CA LYS A 238 -19.10 -19.45 8.14
C LYS A 238 -18.81 -20.97 8.15
N GLU A 239 -17.54 -21.36 7.98
CA GLU A 239 -17.12 -22.76 8.03
C GLU A 239 -17.40 -23.37 9.42
N GLU A 240 -17.07 -22.68 10.51
CA GLU A 240 -17.33 -23.10 11.89
C GLU A 240 -18.83 -23.24 12.19
N SER A 241 -19.64 -22.25 11.78
CA SER A 241 -21.09 -22.29 11.95
C SER A 241 -21.75 -23.45 11.19
N GLY A 242 -21.31 -23.68 9.94
CA GLY A 242 -21.80 -24.81 9.12
C GLY A 242 -21.49 -26.17 9.74
N HIS A 243 -20.34 -26.34 10.39
CA HIS A 243 -19.99 -27.58 11.11
C HIS A 243 -20.83 -27.84 12.35
N LEU A 244 -21.33 -26.81 13.02
CA LEU A 244 -22.20 -26.95 14.17
C LEU A 244 -23.61 -27.48 13.80
N TYR A 245 -24.14 -27.06 12.65
CA TYR A 245 -25.45 -27.49 12.15
C TYR A 245 -25.46 -28.92 11.54
N THR A 246 -24.29 -29.42 11.10
CA THR A 246 -24.19 -30.80 10.56
C THR A 246 -23.94 -31.86 11.60
N LYS A 247 -23.69 -31.50 12.88
CA LYS A 247 -23.48 -32.42 14.03
C LYS A 247 -24.68 -32.51 14.97
N SER A 248 -25.74 -31.76 14.72
CA SER A 248 -27.02 -31.80 15.43
C SER A 248 -28.06 -32.61 14.66
#